data_b6ef60a5230799436257316d3b7da342
#
_entry.id   b6ef60a5230799436257316d3b7da342
#
_cell.length_a   1.000
_cell.length_b   1.000
_cell.length_c   1.000
_cell.angle_alpha   90.00
_cell.angle_beta   90.00
_cell.angle_gamma   90.00
#
_symmetry.space_group_name_H-M   'P 1'
#
loop_
_entity.id
_entity.type
_entity.pdbx_description
1 polymer ?
#
loop_
_entity_poly.entity_id
_entity_poly.type
_entity_poly.pdbx_seq_one_letter_code
_entity_poly.pdbx_strand_id
1 'polypeptide(L)'
;MKKSPDGTVFMVAVMAAICFSLIGCAGKGFTPATAPDSFACVPESKLEKKIAPEAALESLSCSFDTYEGKETLHLKVAVKNVSDKPQRFRVNIFMDNGKAAGGLIPRTTKEGLVEPGQSKSFDYPVVDMPESPKKMTLIIKTASQ
;
A
#
# COMPACT_ATOMS: atom_id res chain seq x y z
N MET A 1 -44.26 -45.44 52.79
CA MET A 1 -43.99 -44.17 52.03
C MET A 1 -42.56 -43.78 52.26
N LYS A 2 -41.67 -43.96 51.24
CA LYS A 2 -40.23 -43.69 51.33
C LYS A 2 -39.94 -42.60 50.30
N LYS A 3 -39.66 -41.41 50.79
CA LYS A 3 -39.40 -40.18 50.00
C LYS A 3 -37.99 -40.27 49.44
N SER A 4 -37.90 -40.14 48.12
CA SER A 4 -36.64 -40.09 47.39
C SER A 4 -36.02 -38.68 47.53
N PRO A 5 -34.71 -38.52 47.77
CA PRO A 5 -34.07 -37.24 47.82
C PRO A 5 -33.64 -36.79 46.41
N ASP A 6 -33.98 -35.63 46.14
CA ASP A 6 -33.52 -34.57 45.28
C ASP A 6 -32.40 -34.85 44.24
N GLY A 7 -32.85 -35.07 43.01
CA GLY A 7 -31.99 -35.07 41.81
C GLY A 7 -31.50 -33.68 41.36
N THR A 8 -31.73 -32.63 42.14
CA THR A 8 -31.44 -31.24 41.72
C THR A 8 -30.02 -30.78 42.08
N VAL A 9 -29.38 -31.46 43.04
CA VAL A 9 -28.02 -31.06 43.49
C VAL A 9 -26.93 -31.60 42.55
N PHE A 10 -27.20 -32.67 41.80
CA PHE A 10 -26.22 -33.28 40.90
C PHE A 10 -26.01 -32.51 39.56
N MET A 11 -27.01 -31.73 39.16
CA MET A 11 -26.93 -30.99 37.88
C MET A 11 -26.15 -29.68 37.99
N VAL A 12 -26.04 -29.09 39.16
CA VAL A 12 -25.30 -27.83 39.35
C VAL A 12 -23.78 -28.07 39.44
N ALA A 13 -23.35 -29.26 39.90
CA ALA A 13 -21.92 -29.59 40.00
C ALA A 13 -21.30 -29.92 38.64
N VAL A 14 -22.08 -30.38 37.65
CA VAL A 14 -21.55 -30.72 36.31
C VAL A 14 -21.42 -29.48 35.41
N MET A 15 -22.24 -28.43 35.62
CA MET A 15 -22.14 -27.21 34.86
C MET A 15 -20.94 -26.30 35.27
N ALA A 16 -20.44 -26.43 36.49
CA ALA A 16 -19.30 -25.66 36.95
C ALA A 16 -17.95 -26.18 36.40
N ALA A 17 -17.88 -27.44 35.95
CA ALA A 17 -16.65 -28.05 35.43
C ALA A 17 -16.39 -27.77 33.94
N ILE A 18 -17.38 -27.27 33.19
CA ILE A 18 -17.26 -27.03 31.73
C ILE A 18 -16.77 -25.62 31.41
N CYS A 19 -16.80 -24.69 32.36
CA CYS A 19 -16.40 -23.29 32.11
C CYS A 19 -14.88 -23.04 32.24
N PHE A 20 -14.05 -24.02 32.56
CA PHE A 20 -12.62 -23.80 32.79
C PHE A 20 -11.70 -24.28 31.66
N SER A 21 -12.22 -24.70 30.51
CA SER A 21 -11.42 -25.25 29.41
C SER A 21 -11.23 -24.30 28.22
N LEU A 22 -11.61 -23.02 28.34
CA LEU A 22 -11.43 -22.03 27.26
C LEU A 22 -10.32 -20.99 27.56
N ILE A 23 -9.33 -21.35 28.38
CA ILE A 23 -8.10 -20.56 28.48
C ILE A 23 -7.07 -21.26 27.61
N GLY A 24 -7.14 -21.03 26.32
CA GLY A 24 -6.18 -21.62 25.46
C GLY A 24 -6.10 -20.92 24.11
N CYS A 25 -5.01 -20.40 23.80
CA CYS A 25 -4.54 -19.72 22.60
C CYS A 25 -4.78 -18.21 22.63
N ALA A 26 -4.04 -17.54 23.52
CA ALA A 26 -3.48 -16.28 23.17
C ALA A 26 -2.52 -16.52 21.98
N GLY A 27 -3.07 -16.67 20.77
CA GLY A 27 -2.30 -16.54 19.57
C GLY A 27 -1.56 -15.21 19.68
N LYS A 28 -0.23 -15.23 19.51
CA LYS A 28 0.56 -14.01 19.34
C LYS A 28 -0.19 -13.20 18.31
N GLY A 29 -0.83 -12.11 18.74
CA GLY A 29 -1.54 -11.22 17.85
C GLY A 29 -0.59 -10.85 16.74
N PHE A 30 -0.98 -11.10 15.51
CA PHE A 30 -0.30 -10.56 14.33
C PHE A 30 -0.40 -9.04 14.48
N THR A 31 0.68 -8.41 14.93
CA THR A 31 0.83 -6.97 14.81
C THR A 31 0.96 -6.69 13.33
N PRO A 32 -0.01 -6.01 12.71
CA PRO A 32 0.15 -5.58 11.32
C PRO A 32 1.47 -4.82 11.26
N ALA A 33 2.35 -5.19 10.32
CA ALA A 33 3.54 -4.42 10.07
C ALA A 33 3.09 -2.98 9.84
N THR A 34 3.56 -2.05 10.68
CA THR A 34 3.25 -0.63 10.52
C THR A 34 3.68 -0.27 9.11
N ALA A 35 2.73 0.23 8.29
CA ALA A 35 3.09 0.71 6.96
C ALA A 35 4.20 1.75 7.12
N PRO A 36 5.25 1.73 6.29
CA PRO A 36 6.34 2.69 6.40
C PRO A 36 5.78 4.11 6.35
N ASP A 37 6.28 4.98 7.24
CA ASP A 37 5.86 6.37 7.29
C ASP A 37 6.09 7.03 5.91
N SER A 38 5.01 7.52 5.30
CA SER A 38 5.09 8.19 4.01
C SER A 38 5.28 9.70 4.21
N PHE A 39 6.12 10.30 3.38
CA PHE A 39 6.42 11.73 3.42
C PHE A 39 6.45 12.35 2.02
N ALA A 40 6.44 13.67 1.93
CA ALA A 40 6.59 14.37 0.66
C ALA A 40 8.02 14.18 0.14
N CYS A 41 8.17 13.63 -1.08
CA CYS A 41 9.48 13.32 -1.67
C CYS A 41 10.42 14.52 -1.76
N VAL A 42 9.86 15.67 -2.13
CA VAL A 42 10.52 16.99 -2.14
C VAL A 42 9.49 18.07 -1.84
N PRO A 43 9.91 19.28 -1.40
CA PRO A 43 9.01 20.42 -1.35
C PRO A 43 8.40 20.73 -2.72
N GLU A 44 7.15 21.20 -2.77
CA GLU A 44 6.45 21.49 -4.03
C GLU A 44 7.23 22.45 -4.94
N SER A 45 7.95 23.43 -4.35
CA SER A 45 8.81 24.34 -5.10
C SER A 45 10.03 23.68 -5.76
N LYS A 46 10.32 22.43 -5.43
CA LYS A 46 11.41 21.62 -5.98
C LYS A 46 10.92 20.46 -6.85
N LEU A 47 9.60 20.37 -7.06
CA LEU A 47 8.97 19.36 -7.90
C LEU A 47 8.54 19.99 -9.23
N GLU A 48 9.26 19.67 -10.30
CA GLU A 48 8.84 19.99 -11.66
C GLU A 48 7.90 18.89 -12.19
N LYS A 49 6.74 19.29 -12.74
CA LYS A 49 5.73 18.35 -13.26
C LYS A 49 5.47 18.60 -14.73
N LYS A 50 5.52 17.54 -15.55
CA LYS A 50 5.14 17.53 -16.96
C LYS A 50 4.13 16.39 -17.15
N ILE A 51 2.86 16.72 -17.22
CA ILE A 51 1.76 15.75 -17.18
C ILE A 51 0.96 15.86 -18.46
N ALA A 52 0.73 14.72 -19.13
CA ALA A 52 -0.14 14.66 -20.32
C ALA A 52 -1.57 15.10 -19.97
N PRO A 53 -2.29 15.71 -20.92
CA PRO A 53 -3.65 16.23 -20.67
C PRO A 53 -4.66 15.14 -20.30
N GLU A 54 -4.39 13.88 -20.65
CA GLU A 54 -5.23 12.71 -20.30
C GLU A 54 -5.01 12.20 -18.88
N ALA A 55 -4.00 12.71 -18.19
CA ALA A 55 -3.60 12.27 -16.86
C ALA A 55 -3.72 13.38 -15.82
N ALA A 56 -4.04 13.01 -14.59
CA ALA A 56 -3.83 13.85 -13.41
C ALA A 56 -2.97 13.12 -12.39
N LEU A 57 -1.98 13.79 -11.82
CA LEU A 57 -1.26 13.30 -10.66
C LEU A 57 -2.19 13.39 -9.45
N GLU A 58 -2.55 12.26 -8.88
CA GLU A 58 -3.40 12.20 -7.71
C GLU A 58 -2.57 12.25 -6.42
N SER A 59 -1.45 11.52 -6.39
CA SER A 59 -0.50 11.59 -5.29
C SER A 59 0.92 11.23 -5.73
N LEU A 60 1.89 11.81 -5.05
CA LEU A 60 3.30 11.43 -5.06
C LEU A 60 3.80 11.46 -3.62
N SER A 61 4.21 10.32 -3.11
CA SER A 61 4.77 10.18 -1.77
C SER A 61 6.01 9.30 -1.78
N CYS A 62 6.84 9.49 -0.79
CA CYS A 62 8.05 8.71 -0.55
C CYS A 62 7.95 7.98 0.78
N SER A 63 8.65 6.86 0.88
CA SER A 63 8.92 6.13 2.11
C SER A 63 10.29 5.48 2.01
N PHE A 64 10.88 5.13 3.15
CA PHE A 64 12.01 4.21 3.16
C PHE A 64 11.51 2.83 3.53
N ASP A 65 11.89 1.83 2.75
CA ASP A 65 11.55 0.43 2.99
C ASP A 65 12.69 -0.47 2.54
N THR A 66 12.64 -1.73 2.92
CA THR A 66 13.63 -2.72 2.53
C THR A 66 13.33 -3.26 1.14
N TYR A 67 14.26 -3.08 0.21
CA TYR A 67 14.25 -3.68 -1.10
C TYR A 67 15.54 -4.47 -1.32
N GLU A 68 15.42 -5.77 -1.67
CA GLU A 68 16.57 -6.68 -1.83
C GLU A 68 17.54 -6.69 -0.64
N GLY A 69 17.00 -6.59 0.59
CA GLY A 69 17.77 -6.62 1.83
C GLY A 69 18.48 -5.31 2.21
N LYS A 70 18.22 -4.22 1.49
CA LYS A 70 18.76 -2.89 1.77
C LYS A 70 17.66 -1.88 1.96
N GLU A 71 17.86 -0.94 2.90
CA GLU A 71 16.97 0.21 3.01
C GLU A 71 17.11 1.08 1.76
N THR A 72 15.99 1.40 1.14
CA THR A 72 15.96 2.18 -0.08
C THR A 72 14.74 3.10 -0.14
N LEU A 73 14.85 4.16 -0.92
CA LEU A 73 13.73 5.08 -1.17
C LEU A 73 12.70 4.42 -2.08
N HIS A 74 11.45 4.47 -1.69
CA HIS A 74 10.29 4.08 -2.48
C HIS A 74 9.50 5.31 -2.90
N LEU A 75 9.12 5.39 -4.17
CA LEU A 75 8.33 6.46 -4.77
C LEU A 75 6.97 5.90 -5.13
N LYS A 76 5.94 6.24 -4.37
CA LYS A 76 4.56 5.85 -4.68
C LYS A 76 3.88 6.93 -5.50
N VAL A 77 3.45 6.59 -6.70
CA VAL A 77 2.77 7.49 -7.64
C VAL A 77 1.36 6.97 -7.91
N ALA A 78 0.36 7.82 -7.76
CA ALA A 78 -1.01 7.54 -8.19
C ALA A 78 -1.39 8.48 -9.34
N VAL A 79 -1.89 7.90 -10.42
CA VAL A 79 -2.30 8.61 -11.63
C VAL A 79 -3.77 8.32 -11.90
N LYS A 80 -4.54 9.39 -12.11
CA LYS A 80 -5.94 9.33 -12.51
C LYS A 80 -6.05 9.55 -14.03
N ASN A 81 -6.85 8.73 -14.69
CA ASN A 81 -7.25 8.97 -16.07
C ASN A 81 -8.39 10.00 -16.09
N VAL A 82 -8.13 11.17 -16.68
CA VAL A 82 -9.11 12.25 -16.82
C VAL A 82 -9.64 12.37 -18.25
N SER A 83 -9.26 11.44 -19.13
CA SER A 83 -9.80 11.34 -20.48
C SER A 83 -11.08 10.49 -20.54
N ASP A 84 -11.72 10.46 -21.69
CA ASP A 84 -12.93 9.68 -22.00
C ASP A 84 -12.65 8.24 -22.48
N LYS A 85 -11.37 7.86 -22.59
CA LYS A 85 -10.94 6.53 -23.08
C LYS A 85 -10.03 5.84 -22.09
N PRO A 86 -10.05 4.50 -22.04
CA PRO A 86 -9.08 3.75 -21.26
C PRO A 86 -7.64 4.08 -21.69
N GLN A 87 -6.76 4.31 -20.72
CA GLN A 87 -5.39 4.75 -20.96
C GLN A 87 -4.36 3.88 -20.22
N ARG A 88 -3.15 3.90 -20.74
CA ARG A 88 -1.96 3.43 -20.04
C ARG A 88 -0.98 4.58 -19.96
N PHE A 89 -0.40 4.79 -18.80
CA PHE A 89 0.52 5.89 -18.56
C PHE A 89 1.94 5.41 -18.40
N ARG A 90 2.89 6.19 -18.91
CA ARG A 90 4.31 6.05 -18.60
C ARG A 90 4.71 7.14 -17.63
N VAL A 91 5.23 6.72 -16.48
CA VAL A 91 5.79 7.62 -15.47
C VAL A 91 7.31 7.57 -15.57
N ASN A 92 7.94 8.73 -15.56
CA ASN A 92 9.39 8.87 -15.44
C ASN A 92 9.66 9.92 -14.36
N ILE A 93 10.54 9.58 -13.43
CA ILE A 93 10.94 10.43 -12.32
C ILE A 93 12.45 10.57 -12.38
N PHE A 94 12.94 11.80 -12.46
CA PHE A 94 14.35 12.14 -12.48
C PHE A 94 14.70 12.90 -11.20
N MET A 95 15.81 12.56 -10.61
CA MET A 95 16.30 13.13 -9.36
C MET A 95 17.59 13.91 -9.59
N ASP A 96 17.87 14.88 -8.74
CA ASP A 96 19.03 15.78 -8.85
C ASP A 96 20.38 15.08 -8.66
N ASN A 97 20.40 13.88 -8.09
CA ASN A 97 21.60 13.03 -7.97
C ASN A 97 21.89 12.16 -9.20
N GLY A 98 21.15 12.37 -10.31
CA GLY A 98 21.30 11.60 -11.56
C GLY A 98 20.57 10.26 -11.57
N LYS A 99 19.92 9.85 -10.47
CA LYS A 99 19.06 8.66 -10.45
C LYS A 99 17.73 8.92 -11.11
N ALA A 100 17.13 7.85 -11.63
CA ALA A 100 15.80 7.88 -12.21
C ALA A 100 15.02 6.64 -11.83
N ALA A 101 13.72 6.78 -11.70
CA ALA A 101 12.78 5.69 -11.52
C ALA A 101 11.57 5.87 -12.44
N GLY A 102 10.83 4.81 -12.68
CA GLY A 102 9.59 4.90 -13.43
C GLY A 102 9.20 3.60 -14.09
N GLY A 103 8.08 3.65 -14.79
CA GLY A 103 7.50 2.50 -15.45
C GLY A 103 6.12 2.80 -16.04
N LEU A 104 5.35 1.75 -16.24
CA LEU A 104 4.02 1.83 -16.79
C LEU A 104 2.96 1.68 -15.70
N ILE A 105 1.87 2.41 -15.81
CA ILE A 105 0.66 2.28 -15.00
C ILE A 105 -0.53 2.01 -15.94
N PRO A 106 -1.15 0.83 -15.87
CA PRO A 106 -0.76 -0.36 -15.11
C PRO A 106 0.59 -0.93 -15.56
N ARG A 107 1.25 -1.65 -14.65
CA ARG A 107 2.58 -2.21 -14.92
C ARG A 107 2.55 -3.24 -16.04
N THR A 108 1.53 -4.08 -16.05
CA THR A 108 1.36 -5.14 -17.05
C THR A 108 0.05 -4.95 -17.83
N THR A 109 -0.01 -5.46 -19.05
CA THR A 109 -1.23 -5.47 -19.86
C THR A 109 -2.34 -6.36 -19.29
N LYS A 110 -1.97 -7.36 -18.48
CA LYS A 110 -2.93 -8.26 -17.81
C LYS A 110 -3.79 -7.54 -16.76
N GLU A 111 -3.32 -6.42 -16.23
CA GLU A 111 -4.07 -5.60 -15.27
C GLU A 111 -5.15 -4.72 -15.95
N GLY A 112 -5.28 -4.80 -17.26
CA GLY A 112 -6.13 -3.91 -18.06
C GLY A 112 -5.55 -2.51 -18.20
N LEU A 113 -6.38 -1.56 -18.60
CA LEU A 113 -6.04 -0.14 -18.70
C LEU A 113 -6.58 0.61 -17.48
N VAL A 114 -6.23 1.89 -17.36
CA VAL A 114 -6.88 2.80 -16.42
C VAL A 114 -8.14 3.33 -17.10
N GLU A 115 -9.30 2.93 -16.61
CA GLU A 115 -10.58 3.35 -17.14
C GLU A 115 -10.83 4.87 -16.90
N PRO A 116 -11.67 5.53 -17.69
CA PRO A 116 -12.03 6.92 -17.48
C PRO A 116 -12.47 7.20 -16.04
N GLY A 117 -11.90 8.23 -15.43
CA GLY A 117 -12.19 8.61 -14.04
C GLY A 117 -11.56 7.73 -12.98
N GLN A 118 -10.94 6.62 -13.32
CA GLN A 118 -10.28 5.71 -12.38
C GLN A 118 -8.83 6.11 -12.13
N SER A 119 -8.33 5.69 -10.97
CA SER A 119 -6.94 5.89 -10.55
C SER A 119 -6.23 4.56 -10.39
N LYS A 120 -4.95 4.52 -10.74
CA LYS A 120 -4.04 3.42 -10.39
C LYS A 120 -2.73 3.96 -9.87
N SER A 121 -2.12 3.22 -8.96
CA SER A 121 -0.84 3.59 -8.36
C SER A 121 0.22 2.52 -8.61
N PHE A 122 1.46 2.95 -8.55
CA PHE A 122 2.63 2.08 -8.57
C PHE A 122 3.67 2.57 -7.57
N ASP A 123 4.40 1.61 -6.98
CA ASP A 123 5.52 1.85 -6.10
C ASP A 123 6.82 1.55 -6.85
N TYR A 124 7.75 2.53 -6.86
CA TYR A 124 9.03 2.46 -7.56
C TYR A 124 10.16 2.47 -6.55
N PRO A 125 10.80 1.33 -6.24
CA PRO A 125 12.02 1.32 -5.45
C PRO A 125 13.17 1.96 -6.23
N VAL A 126 13.94 2.82 -5.57
CA VAL A 126 15.12 3.48 -6.14
C VAL A 126 16.37 2.85 -5.54
N VAL A 127 16.92 1.88 -6.24
CA VAL A 127 18.06 1.09 -5.75
C VAL A 127 19.25 1.98 -5.33
N ASP A 128 19.87 1.64 -4.20
CA ASP A 128 21.01 2.36 -3.61
C ASP A 128 20.74 3.85 -3.36
N MET A 129 19.54 4.16 -2.84
CA MET A 129 19.17 5.51 -2.47
C MET A 129 18.67 5.57 -1.02
N PRO A 130 19.59 5.73 -0.06
CA PRO A 130 19.25 5.81 1.36
C PRO A 130 18.77 7.21 1.80
N GLU A 131 18.75 8.18 0.89
CA GLU A 131 18.40 9.57 1.18
C GLU A 131 17.34 10.10 0.21
N SER A 132 16.55 11.08 0.66
CA SER A 132 15.59 11.78 -0.20
C SER A 132 16.31 12.72 -1.19
N PRO A 133 15.78 12.87 -2.43
CA PRO A 133 16.30 13.86 -3.37
C PRO A 133 16.00 15.29 -2.91
N LYS A 134 16.79 16.26 -3.38
CA LYS A 134 16.55 17.69 -3.11
C LYS A 134 15.68 18.35 -4.17
N LYS A 135 15.66 17.79 -5.38
CA LYS A 135 14.85 18.24 -6.52
C LYS A 135 14.40 17.03 -7.33
N MET A 136 13.21 17.10 -7.90
CA MET A 136 12.64 16.06 -8.76
C MET A 136 11.96 16.65 -9.99
N THR A 137 12.01 15.90 -11.09
CA THR A 137 11.18 16.13 -12.27
C THR A 137 10.31 14.89 -12.50
N LEU A 138 9.00 15.05 -12.44
CA LEU A 138 8.02 14.01 -12.72
C LEU A 138 7.43 14.24 -14.11
N ILE A 139 7.49 13.23 -14.96
CA ILE A 139 6.91 13.25 -16.30
C ILE A 139 5.91 12.11 -16.41
N ILE A 140 4.65 12.43 -16.73
CA ILE A 140 3.59 11.46 -17.02
C ILE A 140 3.16 11.64 -18.46
N LYS A 141 3.22 10.58 -19.25
CA LYS A 141 2.79 10.55 -20.65
C LYS A 141 1.79 9.42 -20.87
N THR A 142 0.90 9.56 -21.83
CA THR A 142 0.15 8.43 -22.37
C THR A 142 1.11 7.48 -23.07
N ALA A 143 0.97 6.18 -22.79
CA ALA A 143 1.68 5.16 -23.53
C ALA A 143 0.77 4.64 -24.65
N SER A 144 1.26 4.68 -25.89
CA SER A 144 0.60 3.98 -26.99
C SER A 144 0.52 2.48 -26.69
N GLN A 145 -0.62 1.91 -27.04
CA GLN A 145 -0.86 0.47 -26.96
C GLN A 145 -0.10 -0.28 -28.03
#